data_523622aab70376340bf19afbdaf4ddf0
#
_entry.id   523622aab70376340bf19afbdaf4ddf0
#
_cell.length_a   1.000
_cell.length_b   1.000
_cell.length_c   1.000
_cell.angle_alpha   90.00
_cell.angle_beta   90.00
_cell.angle_gamma   90.00
#
_symmetry.space_group_name_H-M   'P 1'
#
loop_
_entity.id
_entity.type
_entity.pdbx_description
1 polymer ?
#
loop_
_entity_poly.entity_id
_entity_poly.type
_entity_poly.pdbx_seq_one_letter_code
_entity_poly.pdbx_strand_id
1 'polypeptide(L)'
;AITELDEAALQEVFHTNVIAAMMLTGLCTPHLEQQKGAVVFIGSIHTRRAFPGASPYAATKAAVQGLTRVLAAELGEKKIRVNCLLPGAVFTEINQRAGLMDDETALQRLEGMSDLHALGRIGTTEEIAEAIAYLMCAEWVTGAMIDIDGGLGLGITADPAIKKA
;
A
#
# COMPACT_ATOMS: atom_id res chain seq x y z
N ALA A 1 -2.75 -17.84 -10.61
CA ALA A 1 -2.73 -17.20 -11.95
C ALA A 1 -4.11 -16.67 -12.30
N ILE A 2 -4.21 -15.78 -13.29
CA ILE A 2 -5.52 -15.23 -13.74
C ILE A 2 -6.50 -16.33 -14.22
N THR A 3 -5.95 -17.43 -14.69
CA THR A 3 -6.69 -18.62 -15.16
C THR A 3 -7.19 -19.53 -14.03
N GLU A 4 -6.83 -19.26 -12.80
CA GLU A 4 -7.10 -20.10 -11.61
C GLU A 4 -7.80 -19.31 -10.52
N LEU A 5 -8.47 -18.21 -10.88
CA LEU A 5 -9.17 -17.37 -9.92
C LEU A 5 -10.45 -18.06 -9.44
N ASP A 6 -10.63 -18.08 -8.13
CA ASP A 6 -11.89 -18.40 -7.48
C ASP A 6 -12.68 -17.10 -7.25
N GLU A 7 -13.94 -17.07 -7.69
CA GLU A 7 -14.79 -15.90 -7.57
C GLU A 7 -15.07 -15.52 -6.12
N ALA A 8 -15.27 -16.49 -5.23
CA ALA A 8 -15.55 -16.21 -3.83
C ALA A 8 -14.35 -15.57 -3.14
N ALA A 9 -13.13 -16.09 -3.39
CA ALA A 9 -11.89 -15.49 -2.89
C ALA A 9 -11.65 -14.10 -3.49
N LEU A 10 -12.00 -13.87 -4.75
CA LEU A 10 -11.92 -12.56 -5.38
C LEU A 10 -12.88 -11.56 -4.71
N GLN A 11 -14.12 -11.95 -4.46
CA GLN A 11 -15.10 -11.13 -3.77
C GLN A 11 -14.64 -10.79 -2.35
N GLU A 12 -14.06 -11.74 -1.61
CA GLU A 12 -13.55 -11.54 -0.25
C GLU A 12 -12.42 -10.51 -0.21
N VAL A 13 -11.42 -10.63 -1.10
CA VAL A 13 -10.30 -9.68 -1.14
C VAL A 13 -10.76 -8.26 -1.53
N PHE A 14 -11.71 -8.14 -2.45
CA PHE A 14 -12.31 -6.83 -2.80
C PHE A 14 -13.14 -6.28 -1.66
N HIS A 15 -13.94 -7.12 -0.99
CA HIS A 15 -14.74 -6.71 0.16
C HIS A 15 -13.84 -6.14 1.26
N THR A 16 -12.80 -6.87 1.63
CA THR A 16 -11.89 -6.47 2.70
C THR A 16 -11.09 -5.23 2.35
N ASN A 17 -10.47 -5.18 1.17
CA ASN A 17 -9.51 -4.13 0.84
C ASN A 17 -10.16 -2.86 0.28
N VAL A 18 -11.35 -2.96 -0.33
CA VAL A 18 -11.98 -1.84 -1.03
C VAL A 18 -13.31 -1.46 -0.38
N ILE A 19 -14.26 -2.39 -0.33
CA ILE A 19 -15.62 -2.08 0.12
C ILE A 19 -15.60 -1.67 1.59
N ALA A 20 -14.93 -2.44 2.46
CA ALA A 20 -14.84 -2.12 3.88
C ALA A 20 -14.14 -0.77 4.12
N ALA A 21 -13.09 -0.47 3.35
CA ALA A 21 -12.39 0.82 3.44
C ALA A 21 -13.30 2.00 3.06
N MET A 22 -14.09 1.87 1.98
CA MET A 22 -15.07 2.88 1.56
C MET A 22 -16.15 3.07 2.61
N MET A 23 -16.76 1.98 3.08
CA MET A 23 -17.83 2.02 4.08
C MET A 23 -17.37 2.64 5.40
N LEU A 24 -16.19 2.23 5.88
CA LEU A 24 -15.61 2.76 7.11
C LEU A 24 -15.32 4.27 6.98
N THR A 25 -14.76 4.71 5.85
CA THR A 25 -14.52 6.13 5.60
C THR A 25 -15.82 6.93 5.64
N GLY A 26 -16.87 6.43 4.96
CA GLY A 26 -18.18 7.07 4.98
C GLY A 26 -18.76 7.20 6.40
N LEU A 27 -18.70 6.13 7.18
CA LEU A 27 -19.18 6.12 8.57
C LEU A 27 -18.39 7.06 9.49
N CYS A 28 -17.07 7.17 9.27
CA CYS A 28 -16.20 8.06 10.06
C CYS A 28 -16.28 9.53 9.63
N THR A 29 -16.77 9.84 8.45
CA THR A 29 -16.79 11.21 7.88
C THR A 29 -17.35 12.26 8.83
N PRO A 30 -18.50 12.08 9.53
CA PRO A 30 -19.00 13.10 10.46
C PRO A 30 -18.04 13.42 11.61
N HIS A 31 -17.31 12.40 12.09
CA HIS A 31 -16.33 12.58 13.18
C HIS A 31 -15.04 13.23 12.67
N LEU A 32 -14.60 12.83 11.47
CA LEU A 32 -13.43 13.43 10.81
C LEU A 32 -13.65 14.92 10.51
N GLU A 33 -14.86 15.30 10.07
CA GLU A 33 -15.22 16.69 9.80
C GLU A 33 -15.11 17.58 11.05
N GLN A 34 -15.59 17.08 12.21
CA GLN A 34 -15.51 17.80 13.48
C GLN A 34 -14.06 18.10 13.89
N GLN A 35 -13.14 17.21 13.57
CA GLN A 35 -11.72 17.30 13.96
C GLN A 35 -10.82 17.79 12.82
N LYS A 36 -11.35 18.08 11.63
CA LYS A 36 -10.55 18.36 10.42
C LYS A 36 -9.51 17.25 10.17
N GLY A 37 -9.96 16.02 10.28
CA GLY A 37 -9.13 14.83 10.38
C GLY A 37 -8.46 14.43 9.07
N ALA A 38 -7.82 13.26 9.10
CA ALA A 38 -7.16 12.68 7.95
C ALA A 38 -7.51 11.19 7.79
N VAL A 39 -7.54 10.74 6.54
CA VAL A 39 -7.60 9.34 6.14
C VAL A 39 -6.31 8.99 5.42
N VAL A 40 -5.66 7.90 5.80
CA VAL A 40 -4.49 7.36 5.12
C VAL A 40 -4.80 5.95 4.68
N PHE A 41 -4.98 5.76 3.38
CA PHE A 41 -5.12 4.43 2.80
C PHE A 41 -3.75 3.77 2.62
N ILE A 42 -3.71 2.46 2.81
CA ILE A 42 -2.53 1.65 2.54
C ILE A 42 -2.69 0.98 1.18
N GLY A 43 -2.03 1.56 0.19
CA GLY A 43 -1.89 1.01 -1.15
C GLY A 43 -0.83 -0.10 -1.21
N SER A 44 -0.09 -0.18 -2.30
CA SER A 44 1.04 -1.10 -2.45
C SER A 44 1.87 -0.74 -3.67
N ILE A 45 3.16 -1.07 -3.61
CA ILE A 45 4.09 -1.04 -4.73
C ILE A 45 3.66 -1.94 -5.91
N HIS A 46 2.77 -2.92 -5.68
CA HIS A 46 2.18 -3.75 -6.74
C HIS A 46 1.41 -2.97 -7.81
N THR A 47 1.15 -1.69 -7.59
CA THR A 47 0.56 -0.77 -8.57
C THR A 47 1.61 0.01 -9.38
N ARG A 48 2.87 -0.06 -9.00
CA ARG A 48 4.02 0.56 -9.68
C ARG A 48 4.88 -0.46 -10.42
N ARG A 49 5.01 -1.66 -9.85
CA ARG A 49 5.81 -2.77 -10.37
C ARG A 49 4.97 -4.02 -10.48
N ALA A 50 5.07 -4.73 -11.61
CA ALA A 50 4.33 -5.95 -11.84
C ALA A 50 4.93 -7.13 -11.05
N PHE A 51 4.05 -7.84 -10.36
CA PHE A 51 4.36 -9.10 -9.67
C PHE A 51 3.39 -10.17 -10.17
N PRO A 52 3.83 -11.09 -11.06
CA PRO A 52 2.97 -12.16 -11.56
C PRO A 52 2.32 -12.97 -10.43
N GLY A 53 1.06 -13.32 -10.59
CA GLY A 53 0.27 -14.04 -9.57
C GLY A 53 -0.47 -13.15 -8.56
N ALA A 54 -0.19 -11.84 -8.52
CA ALA A 54 -0.80 -10.91 -7.56
C ALA A 54 -1.93 -10.05 -8.14
N SER A 55 -2.56 -10.47 -9.28
CA SER A 55 -3.53 -9.63 -9.98
C SER A 55 -4.74 -9.19 -9.15
N PRO A 56 -5.41 -10.03 -8.33
CA PRO A 56 -6.51 -9.58 -7.48
C PRO A 56 -6.06 -8.54 -6.45
N TYR A 57 -4.95 -8.81 -5.78
CA TYR A 57 -4.39 -7.90 -4.79
C TYR A 57 -4.00 -6.56 -5.42
N ALA A 58 -3.25 -6.57 -6.51
CA ALA A 58 -2.86 -5.36 -7.22
C ALA A 58 -4.08 -4.53 -7.67
N ALA A 59 -5.14 -5.19 -8.17
CA ALA A 59 -6.39 -4.53 -8.54
C ALA A 59 -7.05 -3.83 -7.35
N THR A 60 -7.14 -4.48 -6.19
CA THR A 60 -7.69 -3.83 -4.98
C THR A 60 -6.85 -2.64 -4.53
N LYS A 61 -5.52 -2.73 -4.62
CA LYS A 61 -4.62 -1.64 -4.23
C LYS A 61 -4.64 -0.47 -5.23
N ALA A 62 -4.89 -0.74 -6.52
CA ALA A 62 -5.17 0.30 -7.51
C ALA A 62 -6.52 0.99 -7.25
N ALA A 63 -7.54 0.24 -6.84
CA ALA A 63 -8.85 0.80 -6.50
C ALA A 63 -8.75 1.81 -5.35
N VAL A 64 -8.01 1.52 -4.27
CA VAL A 64 -7.85 2.47 -3.16
C VAL A 64 -7.05 3.71 -3.55
N GLN A 65 -6.16 3.65 -4.54
CA GLN A 65 -5.50 4.84 -5.08
C GLN A 65 -6.47 5.74 -5.85
N GLY A 66 -7.34 5.14 -6.68
CA GLY A 66 -8.41 5.88 -7.35
C GLY A 66 -9.35 6.54 -6.33
N LEU A 67 -9.78 5.77 -5.34
CA LEU A 67 -10.62 6.23 -4.23
C LEU A 67 -10.00 7.40 -3.47
N THR A 68 -8.69 7.36 -3.20
CA THR A 68 -7.96 8.43 -2.51
C THR A 68 -8.15 9.79 -3.19
N ARG A 69 -8.00 9.85 -4.51
CA ARG A 69 -8.12 11.10 -5.26
C ARG A 69 -9.54 11.66 -5.24
N VAL A 70 -10.51 10.77 -5.44
CA VAL A 70 -11.92 11.18 -5.44
C VAL A 70 -12.33 11.68 -4.05
N LEU A 71 -12.04 10.94 -3.00
CA LEU A 71 -12.37 11.33 -1.63
C LEU A 71 -11.60 12.57 -1.17
N ALA A 72 -10.36 12.76 -1.60
CA ALA A 72 -9.62 14.00 -1.30
C ALA A 72 -10.33 15.24 -1.87
N ALA A 73 -10.90 15.13 -3.08
CA ALA A 73 -11.68 16.19 -3.69
C ALA A 73 -13.05 16.38 -3.01
N GLU A 74 -13.79 15.27 -2.78
CA GLU A 74 -15.13 15.31 -2.16
C GLU A 74 -15.11 15.82 -0.72
N LEU A 75 -14.12 15.42 0.07
CA LEU A 75 -14.05 15.72 1.50
C LEU A 75 -13.22 16.98 1.82
N GLY A 76 -12.61 17.58 0.81
CA GLY A 76 -11.80 18.80 0.98
C GLY A 76 -12.57 19.98 1.54
N GLU A 77 -13.83 20.19 1.14
CA GLU A 77 -14.72 21.24 1.69
C GLU A 77 -14.96 21.06 3.19
N LYS A 78 -14.98 19.81 3.65
CA LYS A 78 -15.10 19.40 5.06
C LYS A 78 -13.78 19.49 5.83
N LYS A 79 -12.71 19.95 5.17
CA LYS A 79 -11.34 20.01 5.73
C LYS A 79 -10.79 18.65 6.15
N ILE A 80 -11.28 17.56 5.55
CA ILE A 80 -10.76 16.21 5.73
C ILE A 80 -9.73 15.97 4.63
N ARG A 81 -8.54 15.51 5.02
CA ARG A 81 -7.46 15.16 4.09
C ARG A 81 -7.47 13.66 3.82
N VAL A 82 -7.23 13.26 2.59
CA VAL A 82 -7.19 11.84 2.20
C VAL A 82 -5.94 11.59 1.38
N ASN A 83 -5.10 10.67 1.84
CA ASN A 83 -3.84 10.33 1.19
C ASN A 83 -3.66 8.81 1.12
N CYS A 84 -2.73 8.34 0.32
CA CYS A 84 -2.42 6.93 0.18
C CYS A 84 -0.91 6.70 0.28
N LEU A 85 -0.52 5.73 1.08
CA LEU A 85 0.85 5.25 1.20
C LEU A 85 1.03 3.98 0.37
N LEU A 86 2.14 3.86 -0.33
CA LEU A 86 2.46 2.68 -1.15
C LEU A 86 3.73 2.01 -0.60
N PRO A 87 3.58 1.09 0.36
CA PRO A 87 4.72 0.35 0.89
C PRO A 87 5.37 -0.56 -0.16
N GLY A 88 6.70 -0.68 -0.06
CA GLY A 88 7.47 -1.72 -0.72
C GLY A 88 7.43 -3.05 0.03
N ALA A 89 8.53 -3.81 -0.02
CA ALA A 89 8.68 -5.03 0.76
C ALA A 89 8.96 -4.67 2.22
N VAL A 90 8.03 -5.05 3.11
CA VAL A 90 8.12 -4.86 4.56
C VAL A 90 7.69 -6.15 5.23
N PHE A 91 8.49 -6.65 6.17
CA PHE A 91 8.11 -7.84 6.93
C PHE A 91 6.99 -7.50 7.92
N THR A 92 5.93 -8.30 7.86
CA THR A 92 4.77 -8.23 8.77
C THR A 92 4.14 -9.62 8.89
N GLU A 93 3.34 -9.84 9.91
CA GLU A 93 2.59 -11.09 10.12
C GLU A 93 1.44 -11.31 9.12
N ILE A 94 1.29 -10.49 8.08
CA ILE A 94 0.16 -10.55 7.15
C ILE A 94 0.06 -11.89 6.43
N ASN A 95 1.20 -12.49 6.06
CA ASN A 95 1.22 -13.77 5.37
C ASN A 95 0.81 -14.92 6.28
N GLN A 96 1.27 -14.92 7.54
CA GLN A 96 0.89 -15.89 8.55
C GLN A 96 -0.59 -15.78 8.88
N ARG A 97 -1.09 -14.57 9.14
CA ARG A 97 -2.50 -14.31 9.43
C ARG A 97 -3.44 -14.67 8.29
N ALA A 98 -2.97 -14.55 7.05
CA ALA A 98 -3.70 -14.97 5.86
C ALA A 98 -3.59 -16.49 5.57
N GLY A 99 -2.84 -17.25 6.38
CA GLY A 99 -2.63 -18.68 6.18
C GLY A 99 -1.82 -19.02 4.91
N LEU A 100 -1.06 -18.06 4.38
CA LEU A 100 -0.32 -18.24 3.14
C LEU A 100 1.06 -18.88 3.35
N MET A 101 1.77 -18.50 4.41
CA MET A 101 3.08 -19.03 4.76
C MET A 101 3.44 -18.65 6.21
N ASP A 102 4.38 -19.40 6.81
CA ASP A 102 4.95 -19.03 8.11
C ASP A 102 5.89 -17.81 8.02
N ASP A 103 6.18 -17.21 9.18
CA ASP A 103 6.94 -15.97 9.25
C ASP A 103 8.39 -16.11 8.77
N GLU A 104 9.03 -17.27 9.01
CA GLU A 104 10.41 -17.52 8.58
C GLU A 104 10.49 -17.56 7.06
N THR A 105 9.60 -18.31 6.42
CA THR A 105 9.48 -18.37 4.95
C THR A 105 9.16 -17.01 4.36
N ALA A 106 8.25 -16.24 4.99
CA ALA A 106 7.89 -14.89 4.56
C ALA A 106 9.08 -13.93 4.63
N LEU A 107 9.84 -13.96 5.73
CA LEU A 107 11.03 -13.13 5.92
C LEU A 107 12.11 -13.47 4.88
N GLN A 108 12.46 -14.74 4.72
CA GLN A 108 13.46 -15.18 3.72
C GLN A 108 13.09 -14.74 2.30
N ARG A 109 11.79 -14.86 1.95
CA ARG A 109 11.29 -14.41 0.64
C ARG A 109 11.44 -12.89 0.45
N LEU A 110 11.12 -12.12 1.47
CA LEU A 110 11.23 -10.66 1.43
C LEU A 110 12.69 -10.20 1.41
N GLU A 111 13.55 -10.80 2.23
CA GLU A 111 15.00 -10.53 2.22
C GLU A 111 15.63 -10.83 0.87
N GLY A 112 15.18 -11.91 0.20
CA GLY A 112 15.57 -12.23 -1.17
C GLY A 112 15.21 -11.14 -2.20
N MET A 113 14.37 -10.17 -1.84
CA MET A 113 14.04 -9.01 -2.67
C MET A 113 14.92 -7.77 -2.36
N SER A 114 15.84 -7.85 -1.41
CA SER A 114 16.65 -6.69 -0.97
C SER A 114 17.40 -6.02 -2.13
N ASP A 115 18.00 -6.81 -3.01
CA ASP A 115 18.73 -6.30 -4.18
C ASP A 115 17.83 -5.64 -5.25
N LEU A 116 16.51 -5.80 -5.15
CA LEU A 116 15.56 -5.11 -6.03
C LEU A 116 15.24 -3.70 -5.55
N HIS A 117 15.58 -3.36 -4.29
CA HIS A 117 15.43 -2.04 -3.73
C HIS A 117 16.68 -1.19 -4.03
N ALA A 118 16.49 0.06 -4.40
CA ALA A 118 17.63 0.98 -4.59
C ALA A 118 18.44 1.15 -3.30
N LEU A 119 17.79 1.06 -2.12
CA LEU A 119 18.44 1.14 -0.82
C LEU A 119 19.06 -0.19 -0.35
N GLY A 120 18.95 -1.27 -1.14
CA GLY A 120 19.62 -2.56 -0.86
C GLY A 120 19.07 -3.34 0.33
N ARG A 121 17.87 -3.02 0.81
CA ARG A 121 17.22 -3.69 1.94
C ARG A 121 15.70 -3.60 1.86
N ILE A 122 15.00 -4.46 2.57
CA ILE A 122 13.57 -4.31 2.84
C ILE A 122 13.33 -3.20 3.87
N GLY A 123 12.10 -2.68 3.91
CA GLY A 123 11.65 -1.69 4.89
C GLY A 123 11.27 -2.30 6.23
N THR A 124 11.02 -1.43 7.21
CA THR A 124 10.51 -1.80 8.53
C THR A 124 9.09 -1.26 8.76
N THR A 125 8.38 -1.82 9.73
CA THR A 125 7.04 -1.34 10.13
C THR A 125 7.10 0.08 10.69
N GLU A 126 8.20 0.45 11.36
CA GLU A 126 8.44 1.77 11.91
C GLU A 126 8.55 2.83 10.82
N GLU A 127 9.26 2.55 9.72
CA GLU A 127 9.37 3.46 8.56
C GLU A 127 8.00 3.72 7.91
N ILE A 128 7.14 2.72 7.88
CA ILE A 128 5.77 2.89 7.39
C ILE A 128 4.93 3.71 8.38
N ALA A 129 5.08 3.46 9.68
CA ALA A 129 4.37 4.19 10.73
C ALA A 129 4.77 5.68 10.76
N GLU A 130 6.05 6.00 10.59
CA GLU A 130 6.54 7.38 10.47
C GLU A 130 5.91 8.12 9.29
N ALA A 131 5.81 7.46 8.12
CA ALA A 131 5.18 8.04 6.94
C ALA A 131 3.66 8.25 7.14
N ILE A 132 2.98 7.33 7.82
CA ILE A 132 1.57 7.51 8.22
C ILE A 132 1.44 8.72 9.15
N ALA A 133 2.28 8.82 10.18
CA ALA A 133 2.26 9.92 11.13
C ALA A 133 2.48 11.27 10.43
N TYR A 134 3.42 11.33 9.47
CA TYR A 134 3.61 12.52 8.64
C TYR A 134 2.31 12.90 7.91
N LEU A 135 1.67 11.96 7.21
CA LEU A 135 0.43 12.24 6.46
C LEU A 135 -0.75 12.62 7.38
N MET A 136 -0.77 12.10 8.60
CA MET A 136 -1.78 12.49 9.59
C MET A 136 -1.60 13.91 10.10
N CYS A 137 -0.37 14.44 10.10
CA CYS A 137 -0.04 15.77 10.62
C CYS A 137 0.14 16.85 9.52
N ALA A 138 0.47 16.46 8.30
CA ALA A 138 0.77 17.38 7.19
C ALA A 138 -0.50 18.07 6.67
N GLU A 139 -0.79 19.27 7.16
CA GLU A 139 -2.06 20.00 6.90
C GLU A 139 -2.26 20.41 5.44
N TRP A 140 -1.19 20.53 4.66
CA TRP A 140 -1.24 20.95 3.25
C TRP A 140 -1.05 19.78 2.27
N VAL A 141 -1.30 18.55 2.72
CA VAL A 141 -1.15 17.33 1.90
C VAL A 141 -2.49 16.60 1.84
N THR A 142 -3.09 16.56 0.65
CA THR A 142 -4.29 15.76 0.35
C THR A 142 -4.25 15.25 -1.10
N GLY A 143 -4.81 14.08 -1.37
CA GLY A 143 -4.80 13.43 -2.68
C GLY A 143 -3.45 12.84 -3.09
N ALA A 144 -2.46 12.86 -2.21
CA ALA A 144 -1.11 12.36 -2.49
C ALA A 144 -1.05 10.82 -2.46
N MET A 145 -0.18 10.28 -3.34
CA MET A 145 0.28 8.90 -3.31
C MET A 145 1.77 8.91 -3.05
N ILE A 146 2.18 8.38 -1.90
CA ILE A 146 3.58 8.41 -1.46
C ILE A 146 4.14 6.99 -1.46
N ASP A 147 5.15 6.77 -2.28
CA ASP A 147 5.88 5.51 -2.34
C ASP A 147 6.89 5.47 -1.16
N ILE A 148 6.75 4.48 -0.27
CA ILE A 148 7.68 4.17 0.84
C ILE A 148 8.18 2.75 0.60
N ASP A 149 9.11 2.62 -0.33
CA ASP A 149 9.43 1.35 -0.95
C ASP A 149 10.93 1.10 -1.13
N GLY A 150 11.79 1.95 -0.57
CA GLY A 150 13.23 1.84 -0.75
C GLY A 150 13.69 1.89 -2.21
N GLY A 151 12.84 2.41 -3.11
CA GLY A 151 13.09 2.47 -4.54
C GLY A 151 12.77 1.19 -5.31
N LEU A 152 12.01 0.24 -4.73
CA LEU A 152 11.57 -0.99 -5.40
C LEU A 152 10.76 -0.69 -6.67
N GLY A 153 9.91 0.32 -6.64
CA GLY A 153 9.08 0.76 -7.75
C GLY A 153 9.84 1.34 -8.95
N LEU A 154 11.09 1.74 -8.76
CA LEU A 154 11.94 2.26 -9.84
C LEU A 154 12.28 1.19 -10.88
N GLY A 155 12.10 -0.09 -10.56
CA GLY A 155 12.38 -1.20 -11.46
C GLY A 155 13.86 -1.38 -11.77
N ILE A 156 14.75 -0.93 -10.88
CA ILE A 156 16.20 -1.04 -11.07
C ILE A 156 16.56 -2.51 -11.21
N THR A 157 17.11 -2.88 -12.35
CA THR A 157 17.80 -4.15 -12.53
C THR A 157 19.28 -3.90 -12.26
N ALA A 158 19.86 -4.63 -11.30
CA ALA A 158 21.29 -4.56 -11.08
C ALA A 158 22.01 -5.08 -12.33
N ASP A 159 22.52 -4.18 -13.17
CA ASP A 159 23.48 -4.55 -14.19
C ASP A 159 24.83 -4.76 -13.49
N PRO A 160 25.36 -5.98 -13.48
CA PRO A 160 26.67 -6.27 -12.86
C PRO A 160 27.81 -5.42 -13.44
N ALA A 161 27.66 -4.90 -14.65
CA ALA A 161 28.65 -4.05 -15.31
C ALA A 161 28.66 -2.63 -14.73
N ILE A 162 27.55 -2.13 -14.21
CA ILE A 162 27.42 -0.77 -13.65
C ILE A 162 27.91 -0.72 -12.18
N LYS A 163 27.83 -1.83 -11.44
CA LYS A 163 28.34 -1.89 -10.05
C LYS A 163 29.87 -1.80 -9.91
N LYS A 164 30.63 -1.73 -11.01
CA LYS A 164 32.11 -1.69 -11.02
C LYS A 164 32.71 -0.33 -11.41
N ALA A 165 31.88 0.67 -11.59
CA ALA A 165 32.32 2.07 -11.77
C ALA A 165 32.08 2.82 -10.43
#